data_3e36513990b50c7ab11347a8f5a4e450
#
_entry.id   3e36513990b50c7ab11347a8f5a4e450
#
_cell.length_a   1.000
_cell.length_b   1.000
_cell.length_c   1.000
_cell.angle_alpha   90.00
_cell.angle_beta   90.00
_cell.angle_gamma   90.00
#
_symmetry.space_group_name_H-M   'P 1'
#
loop_
_entity.id
_entity.type
_entity.pdbx_description
1 polymer ?
#
loop_
_entity_poly.entity_id
_entity_poly.type
_entity_poly.pdbx_seq_one_letter_code
_entity_poly.pdbx_strand_id
1 'polypeptide(L)'
;MHHLLATTDSCTPRKGILLFFYSIFFCSISPLQLSANTTYHQYQSPIPSKPPHYRGLLVTTNNTIWVSGTRGSVLRGIFNDSYNLQWDTCKTQYPRKDFRDIWALDQNTAVAMSIADSAVIIKTTDGGQTWQTVYHDETPNIFLDVIEIDPKTGIGIILGDPLNGHFKSLFTHNFGSSWIEIPAGEWNTPTDSLASFFAASGTSLSIISSKADHKKQKFTITAGFAGGGLNPQFHLVQFQYKVPKVQSVQSTPSITNPSNSNTTTSDPSADKPSTSISTNPHWKISNLPKKPLHMKGGPAWGCYGLTTYQTQKGIAVGGNYALPTFRGDSTGAIAAYTYNILGNWHPAKTPPAGYRSGICISADLSKDTLFNLFFGDSRNHCQSFYDAFGEQPADYFFKTHHRNHMSVAICTGTTGTDISFDGGKHWLPLSQERGFNACAWSCSQLILAGNLGKVQSLSLREISVKFRQLNPLSTSR
;
A
#
# COMPACT_ATOMS: atom_id res chain seq x y z
N MET A 1 -21.81 -23.14 -16.31
CA MET A 1 -20.90 -23.56 -17.39
C MET A 1 -20.33 -22.32 -18.03
N HIS A 2 -19.16 -21.98 -17.73
CA HIS A 2 -18.07 -21.41 -18.52
C HIS A 2 -16.96 -20.96 -17.57
N HIS A 3 -15.83 -21.62 -17.71
CA HIS A 3 -14.58 -21.40 -17.01
C HIS A 3 -14.07 -19.97 -17.24
N LEU A 4 -13.78 -19.24 -16.16
CA LEU A 4 -12.81 -18.15 -16.16
C LEU A 4 -11.54 -18.68 -15.51
N LEU A 5 -10.58 -19.02 -16.34
CA LEU A 5 -9.19 -19.30 -15.96
C LEU A 5 -8.57 -17.98 -15.51
N ALA A 6 -8.27 -17.88 -14.22
CA ALA A 6 -7.34 -16.91 -13.71
C ALA A 6 -5.92 -17.37 -14.08
N THR A 7 -5.29 -16.66 -15.00
CA THR A 7 -3.86 -16.85 -15.29
C THR A 7 -3.05 -16.31 -14.12
N THR A 8 -2.48 -17.21 -13.35
CA THR A 8 -1.40 -16.92 -12.41
C THR A 8 -0.13 -16.77 -13.23
N ASP A 9 0.36 -15.55 -13.42
CA ASP A 9 1.72 -15.33 -13.90
C ASP A 9 2.70 -15.76 -12.81
N SER A 10 3.17 -16.99 -12.93
CA SER A 10 4.26 -17.53 -12.13
C SER A 10 5.59 -16.99 -12.65
N CYS A 11 6.39 -16.37 -11.78
CA CYS A 11 7.82 -16.16 -11.99
C CYS A 11 8.52 -17.52 -12.14
N THR A 12 8.58 -18.08 -13.36
CA THR A 12 9.41 -19.25 -13.65
C THR A 12 10.60 -18.85 -14.53
N PRO A 13 11.83 -19.14 -14.14
CA PRO A 13 12.98 -18.96 -15.01
C PRO A 13 12.95 -20.01 -16.13
N ARG A 14 13.22 -19.57 -17.36
CA ARG A 14 13.40 -20.44 -18.53
C ARG A 14 14.50 -21.47 -18.27
N LYS A 15 14.17 -22.74 -18.38
CA LYS A 15 15.13 -23.86 -18.34
C LYS A 15 16.00 -23.85 -19.59
N GLY A 16 17.27 -23.53 -19.41
CA GLY A 16 18.34 -23.97 -20.32
C GLY A 16 18.87 -25.29 -19.84
N ILE A 17 18.70 -26.33 -20.65
CA ILE A 17 19.26 -27.67 -20.40
C ILE A 17 20.75 -27.60 -20.70
N LEU A 18 21.58 -27.79 -19.68
CA LEU A 18 22.99 -28.15 -19.87
C LEU A 18 23.31 -29.38 -19.03
N LEU A 19 23.55 -30.48 -19.72
CA LEU A 19 24.07 -31.72 -19.15
C LEU A 19 25.53 -31.53 -18.74
N PHE A 20 25.85 -31.76 -17.47
CA PHE A 20 27.24 -31.98 -17.04
C PHE A 20 27.35 -33.18 -16.13
N PHE A 21 28.40 -33.96 -16.43
CA PHE A 21 28.80 -35.21 -15.84
C PHE A 21 29.16 -35.11 -14.35
N TYR A 22 28.74 -36.10 -13.58
CA TYR A 22 29.17 -36.31 -12.20
C TYR A 22 30.62 -36.80 -12.13
N SER A 23 31.46 -36.11 -11.39
CA SER A 23 32.68 -36.62 -10.80
C SER A 23 32.60 -36.43 -9.29
N ILE A 24 32.60 -37.56 -8.58
CA ILE A 24 32.55 -37.60 -7.12
C ILE A 24 33.97 -37.34 -6.60
N PHE A 25 34.17 -36.22 -5.90
CA PHE A 25 35.33 -36.00 -5.04
C PHE A 25 34.84 -35.88 -3.59
N PHE A 26 35.22 -36.85 -2.76
CA PHE A 26 35.12 -36.73 -1.31
C PHE A 26 36.14 -35.70 -0.84
N CYS A 27 35.70 -34.57 -0.31
CA CYS A 27 36.55 -33.66 0.42
C CYS A 27 35.95 -33.47 1.81
N SER A 28 36.73 -33.84 2.82
CA SER A 28 36.43 -33.65 4.24
C SER A 28 36.30 -32.16 4.56
N ILE A 29 35.13 -31.73 4.98
CA ILE A 29 34.85 -30.33 5.33
C ILE A 29 34.93 -30.20 6.86
N SER A 30 35.96 -29.49 7.33
CA SER A 30 36.03 -28.94 8.68
C SER A 30 34.90 -27.90 8.90
N PRO A 31 34.40 -27.74 10.13
CA PRO A 31 33.34 -26.74 10.39
C PRO A 31 33.90 -25.32 10.25
N LEU A 32 33.65 -24.72 9.11
CA LEU A 32 33.84 -23.28 8.92
C LEU A 32 32.79 -22.54 9.77
N GLN A 33 33.23 -21.79 10.76
CA GLN A 33 32.45 -20.76 11.42
C GLN A 33 32.04 -19.74 10.34
N LEU A 34 30.79 -19.84 9.85
CA LEU A 34 30.20 -18.80 9.02
C LEU A 34 29.82 -17.64 9.93
N SER A 35 30.67 -16.61 9.98
CA SER A 35 30.26 -15.29 10.44
C SER A 35 29.17 -14.82 9.48
N ALA A 36 27.96 -14.64 10.00
CA ALA A 36 26.87 -14.01 9.25
C ALA A 36 27.22 -12.53 9.04
N ASN A 37 27.95 -12.22 7.99
CA ASN A 37 28.06 -10.86 7.50
C ASN A 37 26.69 -10.47 6.95
N THR A 38 25.87 -9.87 7.82
CA THR A 38 24.66 -9.17 7.42
C THR A 38 25.12 -7.96 6.62
N THR A 39 25.05 -8.06 5.29
CA THR A 39 25.36 -6.94 4.40
C THR A 39 24.24 -5.90 4.59
N TYR A 40 24.45 -4.99 5.53
CA TYR A 40 23.67 -3.76 5.61
C TYR A 40 24.06 -2.91 4.41
N HIS A 41 23.30 -2.99 3.34
CA HIS A 41 23.32 -1.93 2.35
C HIS A 41 22.60 -0.71 2.93
N GLN A 42 23.30 -0.04 3.86
CA GLN A 42 22.91 1.29 4.28
C GLN A 42 23.30 2.22 3.12
N TYR A 43 22.30 2.61 2.32
CA TYR A 43 22.50 3.63 1.31
C TYR A 43 22.90 4.93 2.03
N GLN A 44 24.18 5.27 1.99
CA GLN A 44 24.68 6.57 2.41
C GLN A 44 24.54 7.52 1.22
N SER A 45 23.37 8.16 1.11
CA SER A 45 23.26 9.39 0.32
C SER A 45 24.27 10.42 0.84
N PRO A 46 24.86 11.30 -0.03
CA PRO A 46 25.63 12.44 0.45
C PRO A 46 24.77 13.21 1.43
N ILE A 47 25.19 13.24 2.70
CA ILE A 47 24.40 13.51 3.89
C ILE A 47 23.79 14.91 3.84
N PRO A 48 22.47 15.07 3.67
CA PRO A 48 21.78 16.27 4.13
C PRO A 48 21.98 16.32 5.66
N SER A 49 22.06 17.46 6.25
CA SER A 49 22.28 17.66 7.70
C SER A 49 21.34 16.87 8.63
N LYS A 50 20.31 16.26 8.07
CA LYS A 50 19.41 15.27 8.70
C LYS A 50 18.91 14.27 7.64
N PRO A 51 19.00 12.95 7.84
CA PRO A 51 18.49 11.95 6.90
C PRO A 51 16.96 12.01 6.76
N PRO A 52 16.40 11.61 5.61
CA PRO A 52 14.95 11.58 5.40
C PRO A 52 14.26 10.53 6.28
N HIS A 53 12.96 10.68 6.47
CA HIS A 53 12.09 9.66 7.05
C HIS A 53 11.23 9.10 5.91
N TYR A 54 11.39 7.82 5.59
CA TYR A 54 10.62 7.14 4.55
C TYR A 54 9.31 6.59 5.11
N ARG A 55 8.24 6.71 4.30
CA ARG A 55 6.91 6.23 4.65
C ARG A 55 6.20 5.56 3.47
N GLY A 56 6.20 6.17 2.28
CA GLY A 56 5.69 5.52 1.09
C GLY A 56 6.66 4.45 0.61
N LEU A 57 6.15 3.26 0.32
CA LEU A 57 6.92 2.13 -0.18
C LEU A 57 6.03 1.26 -1.05
N LEU A 58 6.44 1.06 -2.29
CA LEU A 58 5.77 0.15 -3.21
C LEU A 58 6.80 -0.71 -3.96
N VAL A 59 6.46 -1.97 -4.17
CA VAL A 59 7.16 -2.88 -5.08
C VAL A 59 6.26 -3.17 -6.27
N THR A 60 6.71 -2.87 -7.46
CA THR A 60 5.97 -3.11 -8.70
C THR A 60 5.97 -4.58 -9.10
N THR A 61 5.11 -4.98 -10.02
CA THR A 61 5.03 -6.38 -10.52
C THR A 61 6.31 -6.86 -11.18
N ASN A 62 7.14 -5.95 -11.69
CA ASN A 62 8.47 -6.24 -12.25
C ASN A 62 9.62 -6.05 -11.25
N ASN A 63 9.30 -6.05 -9.95
CA ASN A 63 10.25 -5.94 -8.83
C ASN A 63 11.06 -4.64 -8.75
N THR A 64 10.59 -3.56 -9.35
CA THR A 64 11.14 -2.23 -9.06
C THR A 64 10.58 -1.73 -7.74
N ILE A 65 11.44 -1.19 -6.90
CA ILE A 65 11.09 -0.68 -5.58
C ILE A 65 11.09 0.84 -5.64
N TRP A 66 10.01 1.46 -5.19
CA TRP A 66 9.93 2.91 -5.03
C TRP A 66 9.69 3.26 -3.57
N VAL A 67 10.41 4.27 -3.10
CA VAL A 67 10.34 4.75 -1.70
C VAL A 67 10.21 6.25 -1.71
N SER A 68 9.31 6.79 -0.90
CA SER A 68 9.15 8.24 -0.73
C SER A 68 9.20 8.67 0.73
N GLY A 69 9.51 9.94 0.97
CA GLY A 69 9.62 10.45 2.34
C GLY A 69 9.80 11.95 2.44
N THR A 70 10.23 12.38 3.62
CA THR A 70 10.46 13.79 3.94
C THR A 70 11.55 14.40 3.06
N ARG A 71 11.54 15.73 2.92
CA ARG A 71 12.54 16.53 2.19
C ARG A 71 12.57 16.25 0.69
N GLY A 72 11.40 15.98 0.12
CA GLY A 72 11.28 15.70 -1.29
C GLY A 72 11.99 14.42 -1.73
N SER A 73 12.34 13.55 -0.78
CA SER A 73 13.13 12.35 -1.06
C SER A 73 12.31 11.29 -1.76
N VAL A 74 12.83 10.81 -2.88
CA VAL A 74 12.34 9.63 -3.59
C VAL A 74 13.53 8.76 -3.96
N LEU A 75 13.42 7.46 -3.73
CA LEU A 75 14.39 6.44 -4.17
C LEU A 75 13.73 5.47 -5.13
N ARG A 76 14.53 4.98 -6.08
CA ARG A 76 14.17 3.86 -6.95
C ARG A 76 15.21 2.75 -6.77
N GLY A 77 14.74 1.55 -6.43
CA GLY A 77 15.56 0.35 -6.28
C GLY A 77 15.32 -0.64 -7.42
N ILE A 78 16.38 -1.14 -8.02
CA ILE A 78 16.33 -2.15 -9.09
C ILE A 78 17.30 -3.27 -8.73
N PHE A 79 16.85 -4.53 -8.89
CA PHE A 79 17.74 -5.69 -8.75
C PHE A 79 18.56 -5.85 -10.02
N ASN A 80 19.88 -5.99 -9.84
CA ASN A 80 20.77 -6.38 -10.95
C ASN A 80 20.69 -7.90 -11.22
N ASP A 81 21.41 -8.37 -12.24
CA ASP A 81 21.44 -9.80 -12.64
C ASP A 81 21.92 -10.75 -11.54
N SER A 82 22.66 -10.24 -10.56
CA SER A 82 23.13 -11.00 -9.38
C SER A 82 22.18 -10.89 -8.18
N TYR A 83 20.96 -10.36 -8.38
CA TYR A 83 19.96 -10.12 -7.33
C TYR A 83 20.41 -9.14 -6.24
N ASN A 84 21.41 -8.32 -6.50
CA ASN A 84 21.79 -7.22 -5.61
C ASN A 84 20.93 -5.98 -5.92
N LEU A 85 20.39 -5.38 -4.88
CA LEU A 85 19.55 -4.20 -4.97
C LEU A 85 20.42 -2.94 -5.15
N GLN A 86 20.22 -2.24 -6.25
CA GLN A 86 20.85 -0.96 -6.54
C GLN A 86 19.84 0.17 -6.38
N TRP A 87 20.28 1.27 -5.76
CA TRP A 87 19.42 2.41 -5.46
C TRP A 87 19.82 3.65 -6.23
N ASP A 88 18.84 4.29 -6.88
CA ASP A 88 18.95 5.63 -7.46
C ASP A 88 18.22 6.63 -6.57
N THR A 89 18.82 7.82 -6.39
CA THR A 89 18.13 8.96 -5.78
C THR A 89 17.48 9.80 -6.86
N CYS A 90 16.15 9.91 -6.81
CA CYS A 90 15.36 10.71 -7.73
C CYS A 90 15.18 12.12 -7.17
N LYS A 91 15.71 13.13 -7.84
CA LYS A 91 15.58 14.54 -7.42
C LYS A 91 14.21 15.07 -7.81
N THR A 92 13.46 15.61 -6.84
CA THR A 92 12.20 16.31 -7.11
C THR A 92 12.40 17.83 -7.08
N GLN A 93 11.50 18.60 -7.72
CA GLN A 93 11.47 20.05 -7.63
C GLN A 93 10.93 20.57 -6.28
N TYR A 94 10.59 19.67 -5.35
CA TYR A 94 10.00 19.99 -4.07
C TYR A 94 10.87 19.56 -2.86
N PRO A 95 12.04 20.14 -2.63
CA PRO A 95 13.03 19.69 -1.64
C PRO A 95 12.57 19.86 -0.16
N ARG A 96 11.43 20.49 0.08
CA ARG A 96 10.87 20.65 1.43
C ARG A 96 9.60 19.85 1.68
N LYS A 97 8.98 19.27 0.63
CA LYS A 97 7.75 18.48 0.77
C LYS A 97 8.02 17.13 1.45
N ASP A 98 7.03 16.67 2.18
CA ASP A 98 6.99 15.34 2.77
C ASP A 98 6.09 14.45 1.89
N PHE A 99 6.72 13.61 1.06
CA PHE A 99 6.01 12.64 0.22
C PHE A 99 5.73 11.38 1.04
N ARG A 100 4.52 11.32 1.59
CA ARG A 100 4.10 10.27 2.52
C ARG A 100 3.68 8.98 1.85
N ASP A 101 3.32 9.04 0.57
CA ASP A 101 2.96 7.86 -0.17
C ASP A 101 3.42 7.94 -1.63
N ILE A 102 3.60 6.76 -2.25
CA ILE A 102 4.07 6.61 -3.62
C ILE A 102 3.43 5.37 -4.26
N TRP A 103 2.88 5.57 -5.43
CA TRP A 103 2.45 4.51 -6.31
C TRP A 103 3.37 4.44 -7.54
N ALA A 104 3.58 3.24 -8.10
CA ALA A 104 4.35 3.08 -9.33
C ALA A 104 3.81 1.93 -10.19
N LEU A 105 3.88 2.12 -11.50
CA LEU A 105 3.52 1.10 -12.48
C LEU A 105 4.71 0.17 -12.77
N ASP A 106 5.88 0.77 -12.96
CA ASP A 106 7.11 0.10 -13.37
C ASP A 106 8.36 0.91 -12.97
N GLN A 107 9.50 0.59 -13.55
CA GLN A 107 10.76 1.29 -13.31
C GLN A 107 10.80 2.74 -13.82
N ASN A 108 9.89 3.13 -14.72
CA ASN A 108 9.87 4.44 -15.35
C ASN A 108 8.76 5.33 -14.80
N THR A 109 7.62 4.74 -14.44
CA THR A 109 6.39 5.46 -14.10
C THR A 109 6.09 5.36 -12.62
N ALA A 110 6.08 6.51 -11.93
CA ALA A 110 5.68 6.61 -10.53
C ALA A 110 4.90 7.91 -10.25
N VAL A 111 4.09 7.90 -9.22
CA VAL A 111 3.30 9.03 -8.71
C VAL A 111 3.57 9.17 -7.22
N ALA A 112 4.07 10.30 -6.76
CA ALA A 112 4.30 10.58 -5.35
C ALA A 112 3.35 11.68 -4.86
N MET A 113 2.86 11.53 -3.64
CA MET A 113 1.85 12.39 -3.03
C MET A 113 2.39 13.02 -1.73
N SER A 114 2.32 14.35 -1.62
CA SER A 114 2.70 15.07 -0.41
C SER A 114 1.53 15.29 0.54
N ILE A 115 1.88 15.46 1.82
CA ILE A 115 0.97 15.94 2.86
C ILE A 115 1.20 17.44 3.11
N ALA A 116 0.27 18.07 3.83
CA ALA A 116 0.35 19.40 4.48
C ALA A 116 0.99 20.55 3.66
N ASP A 117 0.79 21.79 4.09
CA ASP A 117 1.34 23.01 3.46
C ASP A 117 1.12 23.09 1.94
N SER A 118 -0.07 22.84 1.47
CA SER A 118 -0.53 22.50 0.11
C SER A 118 -0.34 21.03 -0.28
N ALA A 119 -1.37 20.44 -0.87
CA ALA A 119 -1.30 19.10 -1.45
C ALA A 119 -0.62 19.17 -2.83
N VAL A 120 0.44 18.39 -3.02
CA VAL A 120 1.15 18.28 -4.30
C VAL A 120 1.23 16.82 -4.70
N ILE A 121 0.82 16.52 -5.93
CA ILE A 121 1.02 15.21 -6.53
C ILE A 121 1.94 15.39 -7.74
N ILE A 122 3.01 14.62 -7.77
CA ILE A 122 3.99 14.64 -8.87
C ILE A 122 4.03 13.28 -9.55
N LYS A 123 4.29 13.28 -10.85
CA LYS A 123 4.42 12.08 -11.66
C LYS A 123 5.71 12.11 -12.45
N THR A 124 6.38 10.97 -12.56
CA THR A 124 7.47 10.70 -13.48
C THR A 124 7.08 9.66 -14.52
N THR A 125 7.70 9.69 -15.69
CA THR A 125 7.60 8.67 -16.75
C THR A 125 8.98 8.29 -17.30
N ASP A 126 10.05 8.77 -16.67
CA ASP A 126 11.44 8.58 -17.07
C ASP A 126 12.33 8.03 -15.94
N GLY A 127 11.72 7.32 -15.00
CA GLY A 127 12.43 6.69 -13.89
C GLY A 127 12.88 7.67 -12.80
N GLY A 128 12.19 8.79 -12.65
CA GLY A 128 12.49 9.79 -11.64
C GLY A 128 13.58 10.79 -12.02
N GLN A 129 13.97 10.85 -13.31
CA GLN A 129 14.89 11.87 -13.80
C GLN A 129 14.21 13.23 -13.83
N THR A 130 12.95 13.27 -14.28
CA THR A 130 12.09 14.45 -14.23
C THR A 130 10.74 14.16 -13.59
N TRP A 131 10.13 15.17 -13.01
CA TRP A 131 8.82 15.08 -12.35
C TRP A 131 7.91 16.21 -12.83
N GLN A 132 6.68 15.86 -13.18
CA GLN A 132 5.62 16.79 -13.53
C GLN A 132 4.65 16.92 -12.37
N THR A 133 4.24 18.13 -11.99
CA THR A 133 3.12 18.36 -11.07
C THR A 133 1.81 18.07 -11.80
N VAL A 134 1.07 17.08 -11.31
CA VAL A 134 -0.20 16.62 -11.90
C VAL A 134 -1.43 17.03 -11.07
N TYR A 135 -1.19 17.52 -9.84
CA TYR A 135 -2.20 18.13 -8.98
C TYR A 135 -1.54 19.06 -7.97
N HIS A 136 -2.19 20.18 -7.70
CA HIS A 136 -1.77 21.15 -6.69
C HIS A 136 -3.01 21.80 -6.08
N ASP A 137 -3.09 21.84 -4.76
CA ASP A 137 -4.21 22.45 -4.01
C ASP A 137 -3.66 23.13 -2.75
N GLU A 138 -3.86 24.45 -2.67
CA GLU A 138 -3.36 25.30 -1.58
C GLU A 138 -4.41 25.53 -0.49
N THR A 139 -5.52 24.77 -0.51
CA THR A 139 -6.55 24.90 0.52
C THR A 139 -5.94 24.69 1.91
N PRO A 140 -6.15 25.63 2.85
CA PRO A 140 -5.61 25.49 4.20
C PRO A 140 -6.09 24.19 4.87
N ASN A 141 -5.18 23.56 5.62
CA ASN A 141 -5.41 22.29 6.33
C ASN A 141 -5.70 21.07 5.42
N ILE A 142 -5.46 21.17 4.11
CA ILE A 142 -5.53 19.99 3.25
C ILE A 142 -4.46 18.99 3.66
N PHE A 143 -4.86 17.73 3.76
CA PHE A 143 -3.96 16.64 4.13
C PHE A 143 -4.35 15.39 3.34
N LEU A 144 -3.44 14.88 2.50
CA LEU A 144 -3.63 13.65 1.75
C LEU A 144 -2.87 12.52 2.45
N ASP A 145 -3.48 11.33 2.57
CA ASP A 145 -2.94 10.26 3.41
C ASP A 145 -2.44 9.05 2.63
N VAL A 146 -3.15 8.67 1.57
CA VAL A 146 -2.91 7.42 0.86
C VAL A 146 -3.29 7.51 -0.61
N ILE A 147 -2.48 6.90 -1.48
CA ILE A 147 -2.72 6.75 -2.92
C ILE A 147 -2.69 5.28 -3.31
N GLU A 148 -3.66 4.86 -4.12
CA GLU A 148 -3.66 3.54 -4.74
C GLU A 148 -4.21 3.64 -6.16
N ILE A 149 -3.54 3.01 -7.14
CA ILE A 149 -3.97 2.95 -8.54
C ILE A 149 -3.85 1.50 -9.02
N ASP A 150 -4.89 0.98 -9.64
CA ASP A 150 -4.82 -0.36 -10.25
C ASP A 150 -3.89 -0.33 -11.47
N PRO A 151 -2.80 -1.11 -11.46
CA PRO A 151 -1.82 -1.11 -12.56
C PRO A 151 -2.36 -1.65 -13.88
N LYS A 152 -3.50 -2.36 -13.88
CA LYS A 152 -4.12 -2.91 -15.10
C LYS A 152 -5.01 -1.92 -15.81
N THR A 153 -5.70 -1.06 -15.05
CA THR A 153 -6.72 -0.15 -15.61
C THR A 153 -6.33 1.31 -15.57
N GLY A 154 -5.34 1.68 -14.74
CA GLY A 154 -4.94 3.06 -14.49
C GLY A 154 -5.96 3.86 -13.68
N ILE A 155 -6.97 3.18 -13.13
CA ILE A 155 -7.98 3.80 -12.25
C ILE A 155 -7.46 3.79 -10.83
N GLY A 156 -7.54 4.93 -10.16
CA GLY A 156 -7.06 5.05 -8.78
C GLY A 156 -7.80 6.11 -7.97
N ILE A 157 -7.48 6.11 -6.69
CA ILE A 157 -8.07 7.01 -5.71
C ILE A 157 -6.99 7.50 -4.73
N ILE A 158 -7.14 8.73 -4.28
CA ILE A 158 -6.44 9.28 -3.13
C ILE A 158 -7.49 9.61 -2.08
N LEU A 159 -7.17 9.32 -0.83
CA LEU A 159 -7.94 9.71 0.33
C LEU A 159 -7.08 10.58 1.25
N GLY A 160 -7.73 11.52 1.91
CA GLY A 160 -7.12 12.40 2.88
C GLY A 160 -8.07 12.73 4.03
N ASP A 161 -7.54 13.43 5.02
CA ASP A 161 -8.25 13.84 6.21
C ASP A 161 -9.49 14.71 5.90
N PRO A 162 -10.43 14.81 6.84
CA PRO A 162 -11.62 15.62 6.66
C PRO A 162 -11.30 17.10 6.41
N LEU A 163 -11.84 17.62 5.31
CA LEU A 163 -11.81 19.02 4.94
C LEU A 163 -13.25 19.49 4.71
N ASN A 164 -13.68 20.54 5.40
CA ASN A 164 -15.06 21.04 5.34
C ASN A 164 -16.13 19.97 5.64
N GLY A 165 -15.85 19.07 6.58
CA GLY A 165 -16.78 18.02 7.02
C GLY A 165 -16.83 16.77 6.14
N HIS A 166 -15.92 16.63 5.16
CA HIS A 166 -15.82 15.45 4.30
C HIS A 166 -14.36 15.03 4.09
N PHE A 167 -14.10 13.74 4.01
CA PHE A 167 -12.79 13.24 3.64
C PHE A 167 -12.40 13.74 2.25
N LYS A 168 -11.24 14.41 2.15
CA LYS A 168 -10.70 14.83 0.84
C LYS A 168 -10.44 13.61 -0.02
N SER A 169 -10.91 13.64 -1.27
CA SER A 169 -10.87 12.45 -2.13
C SER A 169 -10.68 12.83 -3.58
N LEU A 170 -9.71 12.21 -4.22
CA LEU A 170 -9.36 12.43 -5.62
C LEU A 170 -9.43 11.11 -6.40
N PHE A 171 -9.77 11.19 -7.66
CA PHE A 171 -9.91 10.07 -8.57
C PHE A 171 -9.05 10.29 -9.82
N THR A 172 -8.43 9.24 -10.30
CA THR A 172 -7.76 9.20 -11.61
C THR A 172 -8.27 8.03 -12.44
N HIS A 173 -8.21 8.16 -13.76
CA HIS A 173 -8.49 7.07 -14.71
C HIS A 173 -7.41 6.95 -15.80
N ASN A 174 -6.24 7.55 -15.57
CA ASN A 174 -5.15 7.66 -16.53
C ASN A 174 -3.77 7.51 -15.87
N PHE A 175 -3.64 6.55 -14.93
CA PHE A 175 -2.39 6.28 -14.21
C PHE A 175 -1.84 7.51 -13.48
N GLY A 176 -2.72 8.32 -12.88
CA GLY A 176 -2.33 9.52 -12.13
C GLY A 176 -1.81 10.68 -12.96
N SER A 177 -2.05 10.70 -14.28
CA SER A 177 -1.68 11.84 -15.14
C SER A 177 -2.56 13.06 -14.91
N SER A 178 -3.77 12.87 -14.40
CA SER A 178 -4.65 13.94 -13.91
C SER A 178 -5.55 13.40 -12.80
N TRP A 179 -6.05 14.33 -11.99
CA TRP A 179 -6.87 14.02 -10.83
C TRP A 179 -8.15 14.83 -10.83
N ILE A 180 -9.25 14.20 -10.45
CA ILE A 180 -10.60 14.77 -10.40
C ILE A 180 -11.08 14.65 -8.95
N GLU A 181 -11.58 15.73 -8.39
CA GLU A 181 -12.14 15.69 -7.05
C GLU A 181 -13.44 14.88 -7.03
N ILE A 182 -13.56 13.95 -6.09
CA ILE A 182 -14.80 13.19 -5.89
C ILE A 182 -15.76 14.06 -5.06
N PRO A 183 -17.01 14.23 -5.52
CA PRO A 183 -17.97 15.11 -4.83
C PRO A 183 -18.20 14.72 -3.37
N ALA A 184 -18.38 15.72 -2.54
CA ALA A 184 -18.82 15.53 -1.15
C ALA A 184 -20.19 14.82 -1.12
N GLY A 185 -20.40 14.00 -0.09
CA GLY A 185 -21.64 13.24 0.08
C GLY A 185 -21.57 12.35 1.33
N GLU A 186 -22.60 11.57 1.56
CA GLU A 186 -22.67 10.68 2.74
C GLU A 186 -21.54 9.64 2.82
N TRP A 187 -20.96 9.27 1.67
CA TRP A 187 -19.92 8.26 1.60
C TRP A 187 -18.61 8.69 2.27
N ASN A 188 -18.27 9.97 2.21
CA ASN A 188 -17.03 10.54 2.76
C ASN A 188 -17.24 11.42 4.00
N THR A 189 -18.42 11.36 4.62
CA THR A 189 -18.66 12.03 5.89
C THR A 189 -18.01 11.24 7.02
N PRO A 190 -17.16 11.88 7.87
CA PRO A 190 -16.59 11.26 9.05
C PRO A 190 -17.64 10.67 9.97
N THR A 191 -17.31 9.54 10.61
CA THR A 191 -18.22 8.86 11.54
C THR A 191 -18.26 9.53 12.92
N ASP A 192 -17.21 10.26 13.24
CA ASP A 192 -17.06 11.01 14.49
C ASP A 192 -16.00 12.13 14.31
N SER A 193 -15.87 12.99 15.32
CA SER A 193 -14.98 14.17 15.28
C SER A 193 -13.48 13.83 15.29
N LEU A 194 -13.10 12.60 15.56
CA LEU A 194 -11.73 12.11 15.55
C LEU A 194 -11.41 11.23 14.35
N ALA A 195 -12.40 11.00 13.47
CA ALA A 195 -12.21 10.20 12.27
C ALA A 195 -11.19 10.90 11.34
N SER A 196 -10.12 10.17 11.01
CA SER A 196 -9.03 10.60 10.14
C SER A 196 -8.42 9.40 9.45
N PHE A 197 -7.71 9.61 8.36
CA PHE A 197 -6.77 8.63 7.85
C PHE A 197 -5.38 8.88 8.48
N PHE A 198 -4.44 8.01 8.16
CA PHE A 198 -3.09 8.14 8.71
C PHE A 198 -2.06 7.95 7.60
N ALA A 199 -1.38 9.02 7.21
CA ALA A 199 -0.29 9.00 6.23
C ALA A 199 0.97 8.33 6.81
N ALA A 200 0.87 7.07 7.20
CA ALA A 200 1.91 6.38 7.95
C ALA A 200 2.79 5.47 7.09
N SER A 201 2.22 4.81 6.08
CA SER A 201 2.92 3.82 5.26
C SER A 201 2.31 3.62 3.86
N GLY A 202 1.24 4.36 3.51
CA GLY A 202 0.52 4.15 2.25
C GLY A 202 -0.34 2.88 2.19
N THR A 203 -0.63 2.22 3.32
CA THR A 203 -1.36 0.95 3.32
C THR A 203 -2.75 1.01 3.94
N SER A 204 -3.34 2.18 4.16
CA SER A 204 -4.69 2.31 4.74
C SER A 204 -5.83 2.14 3.73
N LEU A 205 -5.51 1.93 2.46
CA LEU A 205 -6.41 1.77 1.32
C LEU A 205 -6.05 0.52 0.52
N SER A 206 -7.06 -0.16 -0.03
CA SER A 206 -6.87 -1.32 -0.90
C SER A 206 -7.91 -1.33 -2.02
N ILE A 207 -7.49 -1.46 -3.28
CA ILE A 207 -8.38 -1.64 -4.41
C ILE A 207 -8.85 -3.09 -4.47
N ILE A 208 -10.16 -3.29 -4.38
CA ILE A 208 -10.81 -4.61 -4.45
C ILE A 208 -11.05 -5.01 -5.90
N SER A 209 -11.49 -4.06 -6.71
CA SER A 209 -11.70 -4.27 -8.14
C SER A 209 -11.72 -2.94 -8.90
N SER A 210 -11.32 -2.98 -10.16
CA SER A 210 -11.48 -1.86 -11.07
C SER A 210 -11.90 -2.32 -12.47
N LYS A 211 -12.56 -1.44 -13.23
CA LYS A 211 -12.99 -1.70 -14.60
C LYS A 211 -13.00 -0.42 -15.43
N ALA A 212 -12.31 -0.42 -16.55
CA ALA A 212 -12.36 0.63 -17.56
C ALA A 212 -13.16 0.18 -18.78
N ASP A 213 -14.17 0.94 -19.16
CA ASP A 213 -14.89 0.82 -20.44
C ASP A 213 -14.58 2.08 -21.28
N HIS A 214 -13.50 2.01 -22.03
CA HIS A 214 -13.03 3.15 -22.85
C HIS A 214 -14.02 3.53 -23.95
N LYS A 215 -14.81 2.56 -24.48
CA LYS A 215 -15.83 2.86 -25.50
C LYS A 215 -16.95 3.70 -24.95
N LYS A 216 -17.36 3.44 -23.72
CA LYS A 216 -18.41 4.19 -23.03
C LYS A 216 -17.87 5.34 -22.18
N GLN A 217 -16.54 5.53 -22.14
CA GLN A 217 -15.87 6.49 -21.26
C GLN A 217 -16.33 6.36 -19.80
N LYS A 218 -16.41 5.11 -19.32
CA LYS A 218 -16.94 4.77 -17.99
C LYS A 218 -15.89 3.99 -17.20
N PHE A 219 -15.60 4.47 -16.01
CA PHE A 219 -14.57 3.95 -15.13
C PHE A 219 -15.19 3.60 -13.77
N THR A 220 -14.91 2.42 -13.28
CA THR A 220 -15.46 1.93 -12.01
C THR A 220 -14.32 1.40 -11.14
N ILE A 221 -14.32 1.76 -9.86
CA ILE A 221 -13.40 1.25 -8.85
C ILE A 221 -14.18 0.90 -7.58
N THR A 222 -13.85 -0.23 -6.97
CA THR A 222 -14.31 -0.59 -5.62
C THR A 222 -13.10 -0.57 -4.72
N ALA A 223 -13.15 0.27 -3.70
CA ALA A 223 -12.06 0.48 -2.74
C ALA A 223 -12.50 0.15 -1.33
N GLY A 224 -11.63 -0.54 -0.60
CA GLY A 224 -11.73 -0.78 0.84
C GLY A 224 -10.72 0.06 1.58
N PHE A 225 -11.13 0.76 2.64
CA PHE A 225 -10.25 1.62 3.41
C PHE A 225 -10.65 1.70 4.88
N ALA A 226 -9.69 2.07 5.72
CA ALA A 226 -9.90 2.24 7.15
C ALA A 226 -8.97 3.32 7.71
N GLY A 227 -9.38 3.91 8.84
CA GLY A 227 -8.61 4.95 9.51
C GLY A 227 -8.81 4.92 11.03
N GLY A 228 -8.64 6.08 11.66
CA GLY A 228 -8.87 6.32 13.08
C GLY A 228 -10.29 6.78 13.38
N GLY A 229 -10.46 7.37 14.55
CA GLY A 229 -11.72 7.80 15.10
C GLY A 229 -12.03 7.11 16.42
N LEU A 230 -13.16 7.44 17.02
CA LEU A 230 -13.62 6.79 18.26
C LEU A 230 -13.95 5.30 18.04
N ASN A 231 -14.48 5.00 16.85
CA ASN A 231 -14.87 3.64 16.46
C ASN A 231 -14.32 3.31 15.08
N PRO A 232 -13.07 2.82 14.97
CA PRO A 232 -12.45 2.49 13.68
C PRO A 232 -13.30 1.52 12.86
N GLN A 233 -13.58 1.88 11.61
CA GLN A 233 -14.45 1.13 10.72
C GLN A 233 -13.74 0.84 9.39
N PHE A 234 -14.07 -0.32 8.82
CA PHE A 234 -13.78 -0.64 7.43
C PHE A 234 -14.91 -0.11 6.55
N HIS A 235 -14.53 0.67 5.57
CA HIS A 235 -15.41 1.22 4.55
C HIS A 235 -15.17 0.48 3.24
N LEU A 236 -16.24 0.15 2.53
CA LEU A 236 -16.18 -0.40 1.20
C LEU A 236 -17.09 0.42 0.28
N VAL A 237 -16.49 1.09 -0.69
CA VAL A 237 -17.20 2.04 -1.55
C VAL A 237 -16.90 1.73 -3.01
N GLN A 238 -17.95 1.76 -3.84
CA GLN A 238 -17.80 1.68 -5.28
C GLN A 238 -18.05 3.07 -5.89
N PHE A 239 -17.05 3.53 -6.63
CA PHE A 239 -17.10 4.76 -7.40
C PHE A 239 -17.23 4.42 -8.88
N GLN A 240 -18.15 5.10 -9.54
CA GLN A 240 -18.33 5.02 -10.98
C GLN A 240 -18.31 6.43 -11.54
N TYR A 241 -17.37 6.68 -12.43
CA TYR A 241 -17.20 7.94 -13.13
C TYR A 241 -17.47 7.76 -14.62
N LYS A 242 -18.22 8.68 -15.21
CA LYS A 242 -18.43 8.74 -16.66
C LYS A 242 -17.99 10.11 -17.16
N VAL A 243 -17.10 10.12 -18.14
CA VAL A 243 -16.62 11.38 -18.73
C VAL A 243 -17.79 12.11 -19.40
N PRO A 244 -18.01 13.39 -19.09
CA PRO A 244 -19.04 14.19 -19.73
C PRO A 244 -18.83 14.25 -21.25
N LYS A 245 -19.90 14.08 -22.02
CA LYS A 245 -19.83 14.34 -23.47
C LYS A 245 -19.80 15.85 -23.68
N VAL A 246 -18.77 16.35 -24.35
CA VAL A 246 -18.74 17.72 -24.83
C VAL A 246 -19.82 17.84 -25.92
N GLN A 247 -20.92 18.53 -25.63
CA GLN A 247 -21.85 18.90 -26.67
C GLN A 247 -21.22 20.03 -27.49
N SER A 248 -20.91 19.77 -28.75
CA SER A 248 -20.57 20.83 -29.68
C SER A 248 -21.80 21.75 -29.82
N VAL A 249 -21.66 22.98 -29.35
CA VAL A 249 -22.66 24.01 -29.65
C VAL A 249 -22.55 24.28 -31.15
N GLN A 250 -23.51 23.83 -31.89
CA GLN A 250 -23.69 24.28 -33.28
C GLN A 250 -24.00 25.77 -33.22
N SER A 251 -23.05 26.59 -33.63
CA SER A 251 -23.30 28.01 -33.90
C SER A 251 -24.30 28.07 -35.07
N THR A 252 -25.56 28.35 -34.78
CA THR A 252 -26.51 28.73 -35.82
C THR A 252 -26.01 30.01 -36.48
N PRO A 253 -25.81 30.04 -37.81
CA PRO A 253 -25.47 31.27 -38.48
C PRO A 253 -26.70 32.22 -38.40
N SER A 254 -26.56 33.30 -37.69
CA SER A 254 -27.56 34.40 -37.74
C SER A 254 -27.50 35.04 -39.12
N ILE A 255 -28.53 34.78 -39.89
CA ILE A 255 -28.80 35.56 -41.15
C ILE A 255 -29.25 36.95 -40.69
N THR A 256 -28.36 37.93 -40.73
CA THR A 256 -28.75 39.33 -40.62
C THR A 256 -28.99 39.89 -42.02
N ASN A 257 -30.24 40.25 -42.29
CA ASN A 257 -30.60 41.15 -43.38
C ASN A 257 -30.14 42.58 -43.04
N PRO A 258 -29.58 43.33 -43.98
CA PRO A 258 -29.18 44.72 -43.75
C PRO A 258 -30.35 45.68 -44.04
N SER A 259 -30.82 46.41 -43.07
CA SER A 259 -31.58 47.67 -43.32
C SER A 259 -31.27 48.70 -42.26
N ASN A 260 -30.53 49.74 -42.71
CA ASN A 260 -30.50 51.15 -42.31
C ASN A 260 -30.96 51.63 -40.91
N SER A 261 -30.10 52.26 -40.18
CA SER A 261 -30.00 53.71 -39.95
C SER A 261 -29.32 54.04 -38.61
N ASN A 262 -28.34 54.95 -38.70
CA ASN A 262 -27.80 55.94 -37.73
C ASN A 262 -28.25 55.94 -36.27
N THR A 263 -27.31 55.85 -35.34
CA THR A 263 -26.77 56.95 -34.50
C THR A 263 -26.02 56.37 -33.27
N THR A 264 -24.78 56.86 -33.12
CA THR A 264 -23.99 57.21 -31.91
C THR A 264 -24.30 56.56 -30.56
N THR A 265 -23.33 55.91 -30.00
CA THR A 265 -22.46 56.24 -28.85
C THR A 265 -21.86 54.99 -28.22
N SER A 266 -20.62 55.11 -27.95
CA SER A 266 -19.64 54.26 -27.30
C SER A 266 -20.11 53.57 -26.00
N ASP A 267 -19.90 52.23 -25.95
CA ASP A 267 -19.29 51.55 -24.79
C ASP A 267 -18.76 50.16 -25.19
N PRO A 268 -17.48 49.85 -25.05
CA PRO A 268 -16.93 48.55 -25.38
C PRO A 268 -16.82 47.70 -24.12
N SER A 269 -17.94 47.17 -23.62
CA SER A 269 -17.91 46.00 -22.74
C SER A 269 -18.09 44.74 -23.61
N ALA A 270 -17.00 44.11 -23.98
CA ALA A 270 -16.99 42.87 -24.73
C ALA A 270 -17.71 41.77 -23.94
N ASP A 271 -18.91 41.44 -24.42
CA ASP A 271 -19.60 40.20 -24.05
C ASP A 271 -18.70 38.99 -24.41
N LYS A 272 -18.07 38.43 -23.39
CA LYS A 272 -17.53 37.09 -23.46
C LYS A 272 -18.68 36.09 -23.63
N PRO A 273 -18.70 35.22 -24.64
CA PRO A 273 -19.72 34.18 -24.70
C PRO A 273 -19.59 33.30 -23.45
N SER A 274 -20.56 33.39 -22.57
CA SER A 274 -20.70 32.47 -21.44
C SER A 274 -21.09 31.12 -22.01
N THR A 275 -20.10 30.28 -22.33
CA THR A 275 -20.31 28.85 -22.55
C THR A 275 -20.67 28.23 -21.19
N SER A 276 -21.96 28.11 -20.90
CA SER A 276 -22.45 27.28 -19.83
C SER A 276 -22.21 25.82 -20.23
N ILE A 277 -21.01 25.31 -19.91
CA ILE A 277 -20.72 23.88 -19.95
C ILE A 277 -21.59 23.28 -18.84
N SER A 278 -22.58 22.48 -19.20
CA SER A 278 -23.29 21.63 -18.25
C SER A 278 -22.29 20.59 -17.71
N THR A 279 -21.62 20.97 -16.62
CA THR A 279 -20.58 20.18 -15.96
C THR A 279 -21.16 19.39 -14.80
N ASN A 280 -22.15 18.53 -15.05
CA ASN A 280 -22.46 17.50 -14.09
C ASN A 280 -21.56 16.28 -14.37
N PRO A 281 -20.44 16.09 -13.64
CA PRO A 281 -19.71 14.85 -13.72
C PRO A 281 -20.67 13.74 -13.33
N HIS A 282 -20.83 12.76 -14.21
CA HIS A 282 -21.75 11.66 -13.95
C HIS A 282 -21.13 10.66 -12.97
N TRP A 283 -21.15 11.04 -11.71
CA TRP A 283 -20.76 10.15 -10.61
C TRP A 283 -21.94 9.27 -10.20
N LYS A 284 -21.66 8.00 -9.98
CA LYS A 284 -22.51 7.08 -9.23
C LYS A 284 -21.65 6.47 -8.13
N ILE A 285 -21.99 6.77 -6.88
CA ILE A 285 -21.27 6.29 -5.70
C ILE A 285 -22.22 5.37 -4.93
N SER A 286 -21.72 4.19 -4.57
CA SER A 286 -22.48 3.18 -3.84
C SER A 286 -21.70 2.77 -2.59
N ASN A 287 -22.25 3.07 -1.42
CA ASN A 287 -21.72 2.63 -0.13
C ASN A 287 -22.21 1.22 0.16
N LEU A 288 -21.30 0.36 0.57
CA LEU A 288 -21.64 -0.87 1.27
C LEU A 288 -21.67 -0.59 2.79
N PRO A 289 -22.41 -1.39 3.58
CA PRO A 289 -22.46 -1.18 5.02
C PRO A 289 -21.07 -1.16 5.65
N LYS A 290 -20.77 -0.10 6.38
CA LYS A 290 -19.53 0.02 7.17
C LYS A 290 -19.43 -1.15 8.16
N LYS A 291 -18.21 -1.66 8.38
CA LYS A 291 -17.96 -2.78 9.29
C LYS A 291 -17.06 -2.34 10.43
N PRO A 292 -17.44 -2.54 11.70
CA PRO A 292 -16.57 -2.24 12.82
C PRO A 292 -15.32 -3.13 12.77
N LEU A 293 -14.15 -2.53 12.96
CA LEU A 293 -12.89 -3.27 13.04
C LEU A 293 -12.64 -3.87 14.41
N HIS A 294 -13.42 -3.46 15.43
CA HIS A 294 -13.21 -3.84 16.84
C HIS A 294 -11.81 -3.46 17.34
N MET A 295 -11.20 -2.46 16.71
CA MET A 295 -9.92 -1.88 17.13
C MET A 295 -10.17 -0.72 18.09
N LYS A 296 -9.17 -0.47 18.96
CA LYS A 296 -9.20 0.66 19.88
C LYS A 296 -9.20 1.98 19.12
N GLY A 297 -10.09 2.89 19.48
CA GLY A 297 -10.23 4.22 18.89
C GLY A 297 -9.70 5.33 19.78
N GLY A 298 -9.57 6.54 19.21
CA GLY A 298 -9.12 7.76 19.88
C GLY A 298 -8.23 8.62 18.98
N PRO A 299 -7.73 9.78 19.46
CA PRO A 299 -7.01 10.75 18.62
C PRO A 299 -5.73 10.22 17.96
N ALA A 300 -5.06 9.25 18.59
CA ALA A 300 -3.83 8.63 18.08
C ALA A 300 -4.00 7.12 17.85
N TRP A 301 -5.24 6.62 17.94
CA TRP A 301 -5.59 5.22 17.82
C TRP A 301 -6.31 4.94 16.52
N GLY A 302 -6.14 3.75 15.99
CA GLY A 302 -6.94 3.28 14.86
C GLY A 302 -6.20 2.31 13.97
N CYS A 303 -6.73 2.15 12.76
CA CYS A 303 -6.13 1.38 11.68
C CYS A 303 -5.14 2.27 10.93
N TYR A 304 -3.89 1.84 10.83
CA TYR A 304 -2.81 2.50 10.10
C TYR A 304 -2.42 1.75 8.85
N GLY A 305 -2.64 0.44 8.83
CA GLY A 305 -2.39 -0.41 7.68
C GLY A 305 -3.53 -1.38 7.45
N LEU A 306 -3.94 -1.51 6.20
CA LEU A 306 -5.01 -2.39 5.73
C LEU A 306 -4.52 -3.11 4.48
N THR A 307 -4.81 -4.39 4.36
CA THR A 307 -4.59 -5.13 3.12
C THR A 307 -5.74 -6.08 2.87
N THR A 308 -6.10 -6.25 1.60
CA THR A 308 -7.05 -7.27 1.16
C THR A 308 -6.35 -8.25 0.22
N TYR A 309 -6.70 -9.52 0.31
CA TYR A 309 -6.03 -10.55 -0.47
C TYR A 309 -6.98 -11.74 -0.76
N GLN A 310 -6.63 -12.55 -1.73
CA GLN A 310 -7.45 -13.68 -2.20
C GLN A 310 -8.92 -13.27 -2.39
N THR A 311 -9.14 -12.08 -2.97
CA THR A 311 -10.43 -11.47 -3.36
C THR A 311 -11.39 -11.11 -2.21
N GLN A 312 -11.28 -11.72 -1.04
CA GLN A 312 -12.26 -11.51 0.03
C GLN A 312 -11.69 -11.35 1.43
N LYS A 313 -10.44 -11.77 1.67
CA LYS A 313 -9.84 -11.72 3.00
C LYS A 313 -9.26 -10.33 3.26
N GLY A 314 -9.21 -9.94 4.53
CA GLY A 314 -8.64 -8.66 4.94
C GLY A 314 -7.92 -8.73 6.28
N ILE A 315 -6.90 -7.90 6.42
CA ILE A 315 -6.14 -7.70 7.64
C ILE A 315 -6.00 -6.19 7.87
N ALA A 316 -6.26 -5.76 9.10
CA ALA A 316 -6.06 -4.40 9.56
C ALA A 316 -5.07 -4.41 10.73
N VAL A 317 -4.11 -3.50 10.73
CA VAL A 317 -3.14 -3.31 11.82
C VAL A 317 -3.06 -1.83 12.21
N GLY A 318 -2.67 -1.56 13.44
CA GLY A 318 -2.60 -0.19 13.90
C GLY A 318 -2.10 -0.06 15.33
N GLY A 319 -2.89 0.61 16.18
CA GLY A 319 -2.57 0.88 17.57
C GLY A 319 -2.43 2.37 17.85
N ASN A 320 -1.50 2.75 18.72
CA ASN A 320 -1.23 4.13 19.09
C ASN A 320 0.24 4.47 18.89
N TYR A 321 0.55 5.41 18.02
CA TYR A 321 1.93 5.83 17.77
C TYR A 321 2.60 6.52 18.97
N ALA A 322 1.81 7.12 19.88
CA ALA A 322 2.32 7.76 21.11
C ALA A 322 2.56 6.73 22.24
N LEU A 323 1.93 5.54 22.15
CA LEU A 323 2.11 4.41 23.07
C LEU A 323 2.49 3.15 22.27
N PRO A 324 3.63 3.15 21.59
CA PRO A 324 3.91 2.19 20.51
C PRO A 324 4.15 0.75 20.98
N THR A 325 4.34 0.50 22.27
CA THR A 325 4.48 -0.84 22.86
C THR A 325 3.16 -1.44 23.37
N PHE A 326 2.09 -0.67 23.34
CA PHE A 326 0.76 -1.13 23.80
C PHE A 326 0.15 -2.13 22.82
N ARG A 327 -0.38 -3.25 23.31
CA ARG A 327 -0.91 -4.37 22.52
C ARG A 327 -2.43 -4.44 22.41
N GLY A 328 -3.14 -3.50 23.00
CA GLY A 328 -4.60 -3.55 23.18
C GLY A 328 -5.00 -3.96 24.60
N ASP A 329 -6.27 -3.77 24.91
CA ASP A 329 -6.89 -4.11 26.19
C ASP A 329 -8.37 -4.51 25.96
N SER A 330 -9.12 -4.66 27.05
CA SER A 330 -10.55 -4.99 26.99
C SER A 330 -11.42 -3.95 26.26
N THR A 331 -10.91 -2.74 26.01
CA THR A 331 -11.62 -1.67 25.30
C THR A 331 -11.39 -1.69 23.77
N GLY A 332 -10.45 -2.50 23.30
CA GLY A 332 -10.21 -2.69 21.86
C GLY A 332 -8.83 -3.27 21.52
N ALA A 333 -8.76 -3.94 20.39
CA ALA A 333 -7.55 -4.52 19.84
C ALA A 333 -6.73 -3.49 19.03
N ILE A 334 -5.52 -3.87 18.65
CA ILE A 334 -4.66 -3.11 17.73
C ILE A 334 -4.51 -3.76 16.36
N ALA A 335 -5.14 -4.91 16.16
CA ALA A 335 -5.20 -5.59 14.86
C ALA A 335 -6.51 -6.37 14.73
N ALA A 336 -7.00 -6.48 13.51
CA ALA A 336 -8.20 -7.22 13.16
C ALA A 336 -8.01 -7.98 11.84
N TYR A 337 -8.81 -9.03 11.64
CA TYR A 337 -8.82 -9.83 10.44
C TYR A 337 -10.23 -10.22 10.02
N THR A 338 -10.39 -10.54 8.74
CA THR A 338 -11.63 -11.12 8.23
C THR A 338 -11.36 -12.14 7.13
N TYR A 339 -12.21 -13.16 7.07
CA TYR A 339 -12.22 -14.13 5.96
C TYR A 339 -13.15 -13.70 4.81
N ASN A 340 -13.94 -12.64 5.05
CA ASN A 340 -14.82 -12.04 4.06
C ASN A 340 -14.99 -10.55 4.36
N ILE A 341 -14.45 -9.68 3.49
CA ILE A 341 -14.51 -8.21 3.65
C ILE A 341 -15.94 -7.64 3.68
N LEU A 342 -16.93 -8.38 3.15
CA LEU A 342 -18.34 -8.03 3.26
C LEU A 342 -18.96 -8.51 4.57
N GLY A 343 -18.28 -9.40 5.29
CA GLY A 343 -18.72 -10.00 6.55
C GLY A 343 -18.20 -9.23 7.78
N ASN A 344 -18.07 -9.97 8.88
CA ASN A 344 -17.58 -9.43 10.14
C ASN A 344 -16.05 -9.42 10.18
N TRP A 345 -15.50 -8.39 10.79
CA TRP A 345 -14.11 -8.33 11.21
C TRP A 345 -14.00 -8.84 12.65
N HIS A 346 -12.89 -9.47 12.93
CA HIS A 346 -12.60 -10.07 14.24
C HIS A 346 -11.28 -9.49 14.78
N PRO A 347 -11.20 -9.18 16.07
CA PRO A 347 -9.92 -8.81 16.67
C PRO A 347 -8.93 -9.97 16.57
N ALA A 348 -7.66 -9.64 16.38
CA ALA A 348 -6.59 -10.63 16.39
C ALA A 348 -6.57 -11.35 17.76
N LYS A 349 -6.47 -12.68 17.74
CA LYS A 349 -6.42 -13.49 18.98
C LYS A 349 -5.10 -13.32 19.72
N THR A 350 -3.99 -13.30 18.96
CA THR A 350 -2.68 -12.89 19.46
C THR A 350 -2.28 -11.64 18.68
N PRO A 351 -2.32 -10.44 19.28
CA PRO A 351 -2.04 -9.21 18.58
C PRO A 351 -0.52 -9.05 18.30
N PRO A 352 -0.14 -8.15 17.37
CA PRO A 352 1.25 -7.73 17.20
C PRO A 352 1.86 -7.21 18.50
N ALA A 353 3.19 -7.15 18.56
CA ALA A 353 3.93 -6.72 19.76
C ALA A 353 3.85 -5.21 20.06
N GLY A 354 2.96 -4.47 19.40
CA GLY A 354 2.69 -3.05 19.61
C GLY A 354 2.17 -2.38 18.34
N TYR A 355 2.23 -1.05 18.29
CA TYR A 355 1.82 -0.23 17.15
C TYR A 355 2.49 -0.68 15.85
N ARG A 356 1.69 -0.85 14.80
CA ARG A 356 2.14 -1.17 13.44
C ARG A 356 1.52 -0.20 12.45
N SER A 357 2.39 0.43 11.65
CA SER A 357 1.98 1.44 10.67
C SER A 357 1.80 0.87 9.27
N GLY A 358 2.53 -0.19 8.93
CA GLY A 358 2.51 -0.80 7.59
C GLY A 358 2.21 -2.28 7.64
N ILE A 359 1.61 -2.79 6.57
CA ILE A 359 1.30 -4.21 6.37
C ILE A 359 1.54 -4.61 4.93
N CYS A 360 2.08 -5.80 4.72
CA CYS A 360 2.19 -6.43 3.41
C CYS A 360 1.94 -7.93 3.49
N ILE A 361 1.57 -8.53 2.35
CA ILE A 361 1.33 -9.96 2.20
C ILE A 361 2.22 -10.52 1.11
N SER A 362 2.85 -11.67 1.36
CA SER A 362 3.60 -12.40 0.35
C SER A 362 2.68 -12.98 -0.72
N ALA A 363 3.23 -13.28 -1.90
CA ALA A 363 2.62 -14.28 -2.78
C ALA A 363 2.46 -15.60 -2.03
N ASP A 364 1.66 -16.51 -2.57
CA ASP A 364 1.50 -17.85 -1.99
C ASP A 364 2.82 -18.60 -2.03
N LEU A 365 3.30 -19.00 -0.86
CA LEU A 365 4.54 -19.75 -0.64
C LEU A 365 4.23 -21.21 -0.32
N SER A 366 5.13 -22.13 -0.72
CA SER A 366 5.01 -23.55 -0.34
C SER A 366 5.10 -23.70 1.17
N LYS A 367 4.18 -24.48 1.74
CA LYS A 367 4.17 -24.80 3.17
C LYS A 367 5.42 -25.53 3.61
N ASP A 368 5.89 -26.50 2.80
CA ASP A 368 7.13 -27.23 3.08
C ASP A 368 8.32 -26.27 3.13
N THR A 369 8.40 -25.33 2.19
CA THR A 369 9.47 -24.31 2.19
C THR A 369 9.39 -23.43 3.45
N LEU A 370 8.22 -22.95 3.81
CA LEU A 370 8.03 -22.14 5.02
C LEU A 370 8.35 -22.94 6.26
N PHE A 371 7.81 -24.15 6.38
CA PHE A 371 8.06 -25.00 7.55
C PHE A 371 9.56 -25.28 7.71
N ASN A 372 10.26 -25.73 6.65
CA ASN A 372 11.68 -26.04 6.70
C ASN A 372 12.53 -24.80 7.04
N LEU A 373 12.19 -23.63 6.51
CA LEU A 373 12.93 -22.39 6.81
C LEU A 373 12.70 -21.91 8.24
N PHE A 374 11.47 -21.90 8.72
CA PHE A 374 11.11 -21.27 10.00
C PHE A 374 11.25 -22.23 11.18
N PHE A 375 10.98 -23.52 10.98
CA PHE A 375 10.92 -24.52 12.05
C PHE A 375 11.91 -25.69 11.88
N GLY A 376 12.39 -25.94 10.67
CA GLY A 376 13.44 -26.91 10.35
C GLY A 376 12.97 -28.35 10.35
N ASP A 377 12.86 -29.00 11.50
CA ASP A 377 12.46 -30.41 11.66
C ASP A 377 11.09 -30.51 12.35
N SER A 378 10.30 -31.52 11.96
CA SER A 378 8.98 -31.79 12.56
C SER A 378 9.04 -32.14 14.06
N ARG A 379 10.23 -32.50 14.56
CA ARG A 379 10.50 -32.76 15.98
C ARG A 379 10.77 -31.48 16.78
N ASN A 380 10.97 -30.35 16.11
CA ASN A 380 11.22 -29.08 16.79
C ASN A 380 9.92 -28.53 17.38
N HIS A 381 10.01 -28.09 18.61
CA HIS A 381 8.95 -27.37 19.29
C HIS A 381 9.24 -25.89 19.29
N CYS A 382 8.19 -25.08 19.13
CA CYS A 382 8.29 -23.63 19.24
C CYS A 382 7.22 -23.18 20.26
N GLN A 383 7.65 -22.83 21.47
CA GLN A 383 6.71 -22.48 22.56
C GLN A 383 5.88 -21.25 22.21
N SER A 384 6.49 -20.19 21.65
CA SER A 384 5.75 -18.98 21.25
C SER A 384 4.72 -19.27 20.13
N PHE A 385 4.99 -20.22 19.26
CA PHE A 385 4.00 -20.68 18.27
C PHE A 385 2.86 -21.45 18.94
N TYR A 386 3.18 -22.40 19.83
CA TYR A 386 2.18 -23.15 20.59
C TYR A 386 1.29 -22.21 21.42
N ASP A 387 1.86 -21.25 22.12
CA ASP A 387 1.12 -20.27 22.92
C ASP A 387 0.16 -19.43 22.05
N ALA A 388 0.54 -19.14 20.83
CA ALA A 388 -0.29 -18.36 19.90
C ALA A 388 -1.37 -19.19 19.21
N PHE A 389 -1.05 -20.42 18.75
CA PHE A 389 -1.89 -21.23 17.86
C PHE A 389 -2.59 -22.39 18.58
N GLY A 390 -2.12 -22.79 19.75
CA GLY A 390 -2.64 -23.94 20.50
C GLY A 390 -2.18 -25.29 19.99
N GLU A 391 -1.27 -25.33 19.00
CA GLU A 391 -0.69 -26.53 18.41
C GLU A 391 0.76 -26.29 17.98
N GLN A 392 1.52 -27.36 17.79
CA GLN A 392 2.90 -27.26 17.33
C GLN A 392 2.97 -26.91 15.82
N PRO A 393 4.10 -26.32 15.35
CA PRO A 393 4.24 -25.95 13.94
C PRO A 393 3.98 -27.09 12.96
N ALA A 394 4.47 -28.30 13.26
CA ALA A 394 4.26 -29.46 12.41
C ALA A 394 2.78 -29.83 12.25
N ASP A 395 2.01 -29.80 13.35
CA ASP A 395 0.58 -30.05 13.30
C ASP A 395 -0.16 -28.99 12.49
N TYR A 396 0.14 -27.72 12.74
CA TYR A 396 -0.45 -26.61 12.01
C TYR A 396 -0.18 -26.66 10.50
N PHE A 397 1.07 -26.87 10.10
CA PHE A 397 1.44 -26.83 8.67
C PHE A 397 0.96 -28.06 7.88
N PHE A 398 0.91 -29.25 8.50
CA PHE A 398 0.67 -30.50 7.77
C PHE A 398 -0.71 -31.15 8.03
N LYS A 399 -1.34 -30.97 9.19
CA LYS A 399 -2.60 -31.63 9.51
C LYS A 399 -3.86 -30.91 9.04
N THR A 400 -3.85 -29.59 8.95
CA THR A 400 -5.10 -28.82 8.94
C THR A 400 -5.51 -28.20 7.62
N HIS A 401 -4.71 -28.28 6.54
CA HIS A 401 -5.06 -27.52 5.34
C HIS A 401 -4.82 -28.30 4.05
N HIS A 402 -5.87 -28.42 3.23
CA HIS A 402 -5.86 -29.04 1.90
C HIS A 402 -5.02 -28.29 0.84
N ARG A 403 -4.50 -27.11 1.14
CA ARG A 403 -3.68 -26.31 0.21
C ARG A 403 -2.21 -26.44 0.57
N ASN A 404 -1.36 -26.73 -0.42
CA ASN A 404 0.09 -26.85 -0.24
C ASN A 404 0.81 -25.48 -0.19
N HIS A 405 0.07 -24.38 -0.35
CA HIS A 405 0.61 -23.03 -0.35
C HIS A 405 -0.17 -22.13 0.63
N MET A 406 0.52 -21.14 1.16
CA MET A 406 -0.06 -20.13 2.05
C MET A 406 0.62 -18.77 1.86
N SER A 407 -0.12 -17.69 2.11
CA SER A 407 0.43 -16.34 2.15
C SER A 407 0.86 -16.02 3.57
N VAL A 408 1.98 -15.29 3.69
CA VAL A 408 2.51 -14.79 4.95
C VAL A 408 2.25 -13.30 5.05
N ALA A 409 1.65 -12.86 6.14
CA ALA A 409 1.47 -11.44 6.42
C ALA A 409 2.60 -10.93 7.31
N ILE A 410 3.13 -9.75 6.97
CA ILE A 410 4.13 -9.03 7.77
C ILE A 410 3.55 -7.65 8.09
N CYS A 411 3.63 -7.24 9.35
CA CYS A 411 3.36 -5.86 9.73
C CYS A 411 4.57 -5.25 10.44
N THR A 412 4.81 -3.97 10.17
CA THR A 412 5.94 -3.22 10.74
C THR A 412 5.50 -1.90 11.35
N GLY A 413 6.28 -1.41 12.28
CA GLY A 413 6.11 -0.11 12.92
C GLY A 413 7.37 0.33 13.65
N THR A 414 7.29 1.47 14.32
CA THR A 414 8.45 2.10 14.96
C THR A 414 9.13 1.26 16.03
N THR A 415 8.46 0.23 16.56
CA THR A 415 8.97 -0.62 17.66
C THR A 415 9.34 -2.04 17.24
N GLY A 416 9.14 -2.42 15.98
CA GLY A 416 9.48 -3.75 15.49
C GLY A 416 8.58 -4.23 14.37
N THR A 417 8.72 -5.51 14.04
CA THR A 417 8.03 -6.19 12.94
C THR A 417 7.50 -7.53 13.44
N ASP A 418 6.27 -7.88 13.05
CA ASP A 418 5.63 -9.16 13.37
C ASP A 418 5.22 -9.91 12.11
N ILE A 419 5.07 -11.23 12.24
CA ILE A 419 4.68 -12.15 11.19
C ILE A 419 3.42 -12.93 11.57
N SER A 420 2.55 -13.18 10.61
CA SER A 420 1.37 -14.05 10.75
C SER A 420 1.32 -15.06 9.62
N PHE A 421 1.06 -16.32 10.00
CA PHE A 421 0.90 -17.44 9.06
C PHE A 421 -0.57 -17.79 8.77
N ASP A 422 -1.52 -17.13 9.42
CA ASP A 422 -2.94 -17.48 9.38
C ASP A 422 -3.89 -16.31 9.05
N GLY A 423 -3.35 -15.34 8.32
CA GLY A 423 -4.15 -14.23 7.83
C GLY A 423 -4.46 -13.17 8.88
N GLY A 424 -3.56 -12.93 9.81
CA GLY A 424 -3.66 -11.85 10.80
C GLY A 424 -4.39 -12.23 12.08
N LYS A 425 -4.78 -13.50 12.25
CA LYS A 425 -5.45 -13.96 13.47
C LYS A 425 -4.48 -14.09 14.65
N HIS A 426 -3.27 -14.62 14.39
CA HIS A 426 -2.20 -14.72 15.36
C HIS A 426 -0.93 -14.11 14.81
N TRP A 427 -0.25 -13.30 15.64
CA TRP A 427 0.99 -12.64 15.29
C TRP A 427 2.12 -13.09 16.21
N LEU A 428 3.29 -13.32 15.61
CA LEU A 428 4.53 -13.66 16.30
C LEU A 428 5.58 -12.59 16.03
N PRO A 429 6.43 -12.26 17.02
CA PRO A 429 7.50 -11.29 16.81
C PRO A 429 8.51 -11.82 15.79
N LEU A 430 8.84 -10.98 14.80
CA LEU A 430 9.83 -11.26 13.76
C LEU A 430 11.13 -10.50 13.99
N SER A 431 11.04 -9.23 14.35
CA SER A 431 12.19 -8.37 14.60
C SER A 431 11.86 -7.28 15.61
N GLN A 432 12.78 -7.04 16.55
CA GLN A 432 12.73 -5.90 17.47
C GLN A 432 13.48 -4.67 16.93
N GLU A 433 13.96 -4.73 15.69
CA GLU A 433 14.61 -3.60 15.05
C GLU A 433 13.62 -2.44 14.87
N ARG A 434 14.03 -1.26 15.36
CA ARG A 434 13.16 -0.09 15.45
C ARG A 434 13.32 0.83 14.26
N GLY A 435 12.26 1.64 14.04
CA GLY A 435 12.29 2.78 13.13
C GLY A 435 11.84 2.47 11.71
N PHE A 436 11.24 1.33 11.43
CA PHE A 436 10.53 1.08 10.18
C PHE A 436 9.09 1.60 10.23
N ASN A 437 8.59 2.08 9.10
CA ASN A 437 7.24 2.58 8.94
C ASN A 437 6.43 1.76 7.92
N ALA A 438 7.08 1.31 6.85
CA ALA A 438 6.43 0.63 5.73
C ALA A 438 7.14 -0.68 5.40
N CYS A 439 6.38 -1.65 4.87
CA CYS A 439 6.88 -2.93 4.36
C CYS A 439 6.19 -3.29 3.03
N ALA A 440 6.94 -3.97 2.17
CA ALA A 440 6.41 -4.52 0.91
C ALA A 440 7.16 -5.81 0.56
N TRP A 441 6.49 -6.72 -0.17
CA TRP A 441 7.13 -7.91 -0.72
C TRP A 441 7.57 -7.68 -2.16
N SER A 442 8.82 -8.03 -2.47
CA SER A 442 9.24 -8.40 -3.82
C SER A 442 9.02 -9.90 -4.04
N CYS A 443 9.28 -10.44 -5.23
CA CYS A 443 9.16 -11.89 -5.48
C CYS A 443 9.96 -12.76 -4.49
N SER A 444 11.07 -12.27 -3.93
CA SER A 444 12.00 -13.05 -3.12
C SER A 444 12.42 -12.39 -1.81
N GLN A 445 12.07 -11.13 -1.58
CA GLN A 445 12.57 -10.35 -0.46
C GLN A 445 11.48 -9.48 0.19
N LEU A 446 11.56 -9.34 1.50
CA LEU A 446 10.82 -8.34 2.26
C LEU A 446 11.62 -7.03 2.24
N ILE A 447 10.98 -5.96 1.79
CA ILE A 447 11.55 -4.61 1.82
C ILE A 447 10.91 -3.85 2.99
N LEU A 448 11.75 -3.19 3.78
CA LEU A 448 11.34 -2.35 4.90
C LEU A 448 11.91 -0.94 4.67
N ALA A 449 11.08 0.08 4.88
CA ALA A 449 11.49 1.49 4.80
C ALA A 449 11.09 2.24 6.07
N GLY A 450 11.90 3.23 6.47
CA GLY A 450 11.64 3.86 7.76
C GLY A 450 12.44 5.15 8.04
N ASN A 451 12.58 5.43 9.31
CA ASN A 451 13.15 6.65 9.83
C ASN A 451 14.67 6.72 9.58
N LEU A 452 15.21 7.94 9.51
CA LEU A 452 16.64 8.20 9.38
C LEU A 452 17.28 7.54 8.15
N GLY A 453 16.58 7.55 7.04
CA GLY A 453 17.08 7.00 5.77
C GLY A 453 17.13 5.47 5.71
N LYS A 454 16.55 4.77 6.68
CA LYS A 454 16.58 3.30 6.71
C LYS A 454 15.79 2.70 5.53
N VAL A 455 16.46 1.87 4.77
CA VAL A 455 15.85 0.92 3.84
C VAL A 455 16.58 -0.41 4.00
N GLN A 456 15.83 -1.49 4.17
CA GLN A 456 16.37 -2.84 4.37
C GLN A 456 15.66 -3.83 3.46
N SER A 457 16.41 -4.75 2.92
CA SER A 457 15.92 -5.88 2.13
C SER A 457 16.31 -7.17 2.85
N LEU A 458 15.36 -8.08 3.01
CA LEU A 458 15.54 -9.35 3.72
C LEU A 458 15.02 -10.52 2.86
N SER A 459 15.89 -11.47 2.58
CA SER A 459 15.49 -12.75 1.98
C SER A 459 14.63 -13.58 2.95
N LEU A 460 13.88 -14.55 2.45
CA LEU A 460 13.12 -15.49 3.30
C LEU A 460 14.01 -16.19 4.33
N ARG A 461 15.26 -16.50 3.96
CA ARG A 461 16.24 -17.12 4.87
C ARG A 461 16.60 -16.17 6.02
N GLU A 462 16.89 -14.91 5.75
CA GLU A 462 17.20 -13.91 6.77
C GLU A 462 16.00 -13.64 7.68
N ILE A 463 14.79 -13.59 7.09
CA ILE A 463 13.52 -13.49 7.84
C ILE A 463 13.41 -14.68 8.81
N SER A 464 13.65 -15.91 8.36
CA SER A 464 13.56 -17.09 9.20
C SER A 464 14.61 -17.11 10.32
N VAL A 465 15.82 -16.62 10.07
CA VAL A 465 16.85 -16.45 11.11
C VAL A 465 16.41 -15.46 12.18
N LYS A 466 15.92 -14.27 11.76
CA LYS A 466 15.39 -13.27 12.71
C LYS A 466 14.21 -13.81 13.51
N PHE A 467 13.32 -14.55 12.87
CA PHE A 467 12.18 -15.20 13.54
C PHE A 467 12.64 -16.15 14.64
N ARG A 468 13.57 -17.07 14.35
CA ARG A 468 14.07 -18.05 15.32
C ARG A 468 14.84 -17.43 16.49
N GLN A 469 15.46 -16.26 16.30
CA GLN A 469 16.08 -15.51 17.41
C GLN A 469 15.08 -15.08 18.48
N LEU A 470 13.85 -14.76 18.10
CA LEU A 470 12.78 -14.33 19.01
C LEU A 470 11.80 -15.46 19.37
N ASN A 471 11.80 -16.52 18.60
CA ASN A 471 10.93 -17.70 18.74
C ASN A 471 11.82 -18.95 18.75
N PRO A 472 12.58 -19.18 19.83
CA PRO A 472 13.56 -20.27 19.88
C PRO A 472 12.90 -21.64 19.73
N LEU A 473 13.57 -22.52 19.00
CA LEU A 473 13.18 -23.90 18.81
C LEU A 473 13.87 -24.79 19.83
N SER A 474 13.17 -25.81 20.33
CA SER A 474 13.70 -26.89 21.15
C SER A 474 13.38 -28.22 20.53
N THR A 475 14.26 -29.21 20.66
CA THR A 475 13.95 -30.59 20.30
C THR A 475 13.09 -31.23 21.40
N SER A 476 12.07 -32.01 21.04
CA SER A 476 11.41 -32.91 22.00
C SER A 476 12.45 -33.90 22.51
N ARG A 477 12.59 -33.95 23.82
CA ARG A 477 13.35 -35.02 24.45
C ARG A 477 12.61 -36.35 24.39
#